data_ed9041e6d71af14fe1c4314ea0847dc3
#
_entry.id   ed9041e6d71af14fe1c4314ea0847dc3
#
_cell.length_a   1.000
_cell.length_b   1.000
_cell.length_c   1.000
_cell.angle_alpha   90.00
_cell.angle_beta   90.00
_cell.angle_gamma   90.00
#
_symmetry.space_group_name_H-M   'P 1'
#
loop_
_entity.id
_entity.type
_entity.pdbx_description
1 polymer ?
#
loop_
_entity_poly.entity_id
_entity_poly.type
_entity_poly.pdbx_seq_one_letter_code
_entity_poly.pdbx_strand_id
1 'polypeptide(L)'
;MAEAEKKPDANEIYEGLTGTQKCAILMMLIGEDEAAEIMGNLSPKEVQVLGSAMYSVQGLGQDTVNLVLDEFLAIIKAQTSLGISGGTYIKNVLTKSLGDDKAQTVLGKITPSDSSKAI
;
A
#
# COMPACT_ATOMS: atom_id res chain seq x y z
N MET A 1 33.53 -21.02 -6.50
CA MET A 1 33.65 -20.07 -7.40
C MET A 1 32.72 -18.94 -7.39
N ALA A 2 32.93 -18.05 -8.29
CA ALA A 2 32.18 -16.80 -8.29
C ALA A 2 30.69 -17.04 -8.39
N GLU A 3 30.28 -18.03 -9.15
CA GLU A 3 28.85 -18.26 -9.30
C GLU A 3 28.19 -18.65 -8.01
N ALA A 4 28.93 -19.40 -7.18
CA ALA A 4 28.33 -19.86 -5.93
C ALA A 4 28.00 -18.71 -5.00
N GLU A 5 28.60 -17.57 -5.24
CA GLU A 5 28.42 -16.42 -4.37
C GLU A 5 27.48 -15.38 -4.96
N LYS A 6 26.90 -15.70 -6.10
CA LYS A 6 25.99 -14.75 -6.73
C LYS A 6 24.77 -14.56 -5.83
N LYS A 7 24.45 -13.29 -5.55
CA LYS A 7 23.32 -12.96 -4.69
C LYS A 7 22.05 -13.04 -5.50
N PRO A 8 20.95 -13.45 -4.85
CA PRO A 8 19.65 -13.43 -5.53
C PRO A 8 19.26 -12.00 -5.86
N ASP A 9 18.58 -11.82 -6.98
CA ASP A 9 18.12 -10.50 -7.33
C ASP A 9 16.82 -10.19 -6.58
N ALA A 10 16.33 -8.96 -6.75
CA ALA A 10 15.17 -8.49 -6.01
C ALA A 10 13.94 -9.33 -6.28
N ASN A 11 13.74 -9.78 -7.52
CA ASN A 11 12.58 -10.59 -7.86
C ASN A 11 12.64 -11.94 -7.18
N GLU A 12 13.80 -12.54 -7.14
CA GLU A 12 13.96 -13.83 -6.49
C GLU A 12 13.67 -13.73 -5.00
N ILE A 13 14.18 -12.68 -4.37
CA ILE A 13 13.94 -12.46 -2.95
C ILE A 13 12.45 -12.24 -2.72
N TYR A 14 11.84 -11.40 -3.53
CA TYR A 14 10.42 -11.08 -3.40
C TYR A 14 9.56 -12.34 -3.51
N GLU A 15 9.86 -13.19 -4.48
CA GLU A 15 9.06 -14.39 -4.68
C GLU A 15 9.20 -15.39 -3.55
N GLY A 16 10.29 -15.31 -2.81
CA GLY A 16 10.50 -16.18 -1.66
C GLY A 16 9.86 -15.66 -0.38
N LEU A 17 9.33 -14.44 -0.38
CA LEU A 17 8.76 -13.89 0.83
C LEU A 17 7.39 -14.49 1.11
N THR A 18 7.16 -14.81 2.39
CA THR A 18 5.83 -15.25 2.82
C THR A 18 4.92 -14.03 2.96
N GLY A 19 3.61 -14.29 3.05
CA GLY A 19 2.68 -13.22 3.31
C GLY A 19 2.97 -12.50 4.60
N THR A 20 3.35 -13.25 5.64
CA THR A 20 3.69 -12.66 6.93
C THR A 20 4.91 -11.75 6.79
N GLN A 21 5.90 -12.16 6.02
CA GLN A 21 7.07 -11.31 5.80
C GLN A 21 6.71 -10.05 5.04
N LYS A 22 5.82 -10.14 4.07
CA LYS A 22 5.37 -8.95 3.35
C LYS A 22 4.63 -8.01 4.27
N CYS A 23 3.80 -8.54 5.16
CA CYS A 23 3.14 -7.71 6.17
C CYS A 23 4.16 -7.07 7.09
N ALA A 24 5.20 -7.82 7.46
CA ALA A 24 6.24 -7.28 8.33
C ALA A 24 6.95 -6.11 7.67
N ILE A 25 7.20 -6.20 6.38
CA ILE A 25 7.82 -5.10 5.64
C ILE A 25 6.92 -3.86 5.74
N LEU A 26 5.62 -4.02 5.53
CA LEU A 26 4.71 -2.90 5.61
C LEU A 26 4.69 -2.30 7.02
N MET A 27 4.73 -3.16 8.04
CA MET A 27 4.77 -2.66 9.41
C MET A 27 6.00 -1.84 9.71
N MET A 28 7.11 -2.17 9.06
CA MET A 28 8.35 -1.43 9.27
C MET A 28 8.41 -0.13 8.49
N LEU A 29 7.50 0.05 7.55
CA LEU A 29 7.46 1.27 6.75
C LEU A 29 6.54 2.34 7.32
N ILE A 30 5.60 1.95 8.15
CA ILE A 30 4.75 2.92 8.83
C ILE A 30 5.42 3.35 10.12
N GLY A 31 4.87 4.38 10.77
CA GLY A 31 5.46 4.88 11.99
C GLY A 31 5.36 3.91 13.16
N GLU A 32 6.23 4.10 14.13
CA GLU A 32 6.26 3.22 15.29
C GLU A 32 4.94 3.24 16.06
N ASP A 33 4.32 4.40 16.15
CA ASP A 33 3.07 4.51 16.88
C ASP A 33 1.95 3.75 16.18
N GLU A 34 1.88 3.88 14.86
CA GLU A 34 0.87 3.17 14.08
C GLU A 34 1.10 1.67 14.14
N ALA A 35 2.35 1.25 14.01
CA ALA A 35 2.66 -0.18 14.09
C ALA A 35 2.29 -0.74 15.46
N ALA A 36 2.60 -0.01 16.51
CA ALA A 36 2.28 -0.45 17.87
C ALA A 36 0.77 -0.59 18.06
N GLU A 37 0.02 0.34 17.49
CA GLU A 37 -1.43 0.29 17.61
C GLU A 37 -1.99 -0.94 16.91
N ILE A 38 -1.50 -1.23 15.72
CA ILE A 38 -1.94 -2.41 14.99
C ILE A 38 -1.59 -3.68 15.76
N MET A 39 -0.35 -3.76 16.23
CA MET A 39 0.09 -4.96 16.93
C MET A 39 -0.61 -5.13 18.27
N GLY A 40 -1.08 -4.04 18.86
CA GLY A 40 -1.85 -4.12 20.09
C GLY A 40 -3.19 -4.82 19.95
N ASN A 41 -3.68 -4.93 18.72
CA ASN A 41 -4.93 -5.62 18.44
C ASN A 41 -4.74 -7.09 18.09
N LEU A 42 -3.50 -7.57 18.09
CA LEU A 42 -3.19 -8.96 17.77
C LEU A 42 -3.04 -9.78 19.04
N SER A 43 -3.21 -11.09 18.90
CA SER A 43 -2.94 -12.00 20.02
C SER A 43 -1.44 -12.05 20.28
N PRO A 44 -1.02 -12.47 21.49
CA PRO A 44 0.41 -12.59 21.76
C PRO A 44 1.15 -13.49 20.78
N LYS A 45 0.51 -14.56 20.32
CA LYS A 45 1.13 -15.45 19.36
C LYS A 45 1.31 -14.76 18.01
N GLU A 46 0.32 -14.00 17.59
CA GLU A 46 0.41 -13.27 16.33
C GLU A 46 1.49 -12.21 16.39
N VAL A 47 1.61 -11.53 17.53
CA VAL A 47 2.68 -10.55 17.73
C VAL A 47 4.04 -11.22 17.61
N GLN A 48 4.18 -12.40 18.19
CA GLN A 48 5.44 -13.12 18.13
C GLN A 48 5.81 -13.50 16.69
N VAL A 49 4.82 -14.00 15.95
CA VAL A 49 5.07 -14.40 14.56
C VAL A 49 5.44 -13.18 13.72
N LEU A 50 4.67 -12.11 13.87
CA LEU A 50 4.92 -10.90 13.09
C LEU A 50 6.25 -10.27 13.49
N GLY A 51 6.54 -10.22 14.78
CA GLY A 51 7.82 -9.67 15.25
C GLY A 51 9.01 -10.44 14.71
N SER A 52 8.92 -11.77 14.71
CA SER A 52 9.98 -12.58 14.13
C SER A 52 10.18 -12.29 12.65
N ALA A 53 9.06 -12.14 11.94
CA ALA A 53 9.14 -11.81 10.53
C ALA A 53 9.78 -10.45 10.30
N MET A 54 9.49 -9.48 11.18
CA MET A 54 10.10 -8.17 11.07
C MET A 54 11.62 -8.24 11.20
N TYR A 55 12.10 -9.07 12.11
CA TYR A 55 13.54 -9.30 12.21
C TYR A 55 14.09 -9.92 10.94
N SER A 56 13.36 -10.87 10.38
CA SER A 56 13.86 -11.61 9.22
C SER A 56 13.93 -10.77 7.96
N VAL A 57 13.19 -9.68 7.87
CA VAL A 57 13.20 -8.85 6.67
C VAL A 57 14.09 -7.63 6.80
N GLN A 58 14.79 -7.50 7.91
CA GLN A 58 15.75 -6.40 8.06
C GLN A 58 16.82 -6.50 6.98
N GLY A 59 17.20 -5.38 6.45
CA GLY A 59 18.29 -5.35 5.49
C GLY A 59 17.91 -5.64 4.06
N LEU A 60 16.63 -5.85 3.78
CA LEU A 60 16.21 -6.02 2.41
C LEU A 60 16.44 -4.73 1.62
N GLY A 61 16.83 -4.89 0.36
CA GLY A 61 17.11 -3.74 -0.47
C GLY A 61 15.86 -3.02 -0.91
N GLN A 62 16.06 -1.79 -1.36
CA GLN A 62 14.94 -0.96 -1.80
C GLN A 62 14.16 -1.60 -2.94
N ASP A 63 14.86 -2.31 -3.83
CA ASP A 63 14.16 -2.92 -4.96
C ASP A 63 13.16 -3.96 -4.52
N THR A 64 13.53 -4.78 -3.53
CA THR A 64 12.61 -5.79 -3.00
C THR A 64 11.45 -5.12 -2.28
N VAL A 65 11.73 -4.10 -1.49
CA VAL A 65 10.69 -3.36 -0.78
C VAL A 65 9.71 -2.75 -1.78
N ASN A 66 10.21 -2.20 -2.86
CA ASN A 66 9.34 -1.60 -3.88
C ASN A 66 8.40 -2.62 -4.49
N LEU A 67 8.87 -3.85 -4.69
CA LEU A 67 8.01 -4.89 -5.22
C LEU A 67 6.86 -5.22 -4.25
N VAL A 68 7.17 -5.25 -2.96
CA VAL A 68 6.13 -5.49 -1.96
C VAL A 68 5.13 -4.33 -1.95
N LEU A 69 5.62 -3.10 -2.04
CA LEU A 69 4.74 -1.94 -2.08
C LEU A 69 3.87 -1.95 -3.33
N ASP A 70 4.42 -2.34 -4.47
CA ASP A 70 3.65 -2.42 -5.69
C ASP A 70 2.50 -3.42 -5.55
N GLU A 71 2.79 -4.56 -4.94
CA GLU A 71 1.75 -5.56 -4.71
C GLU A 71 0.67 -5.00 -3.78
N PHE A 72 1.09 -4.34 -2.71
CA PHE A 72 0.16 -3.78 -1.75
C PHE A 72 -0.74 -2.73 -2.41
N LEU A 73 -0.15 -1.85 -3.22
CA LEU A 73 -0.92 -0.84 -3.93
C LEU A 73 -1.91 -1.46 -4.91
N ALA A 74 -1.50 -2.54 -5.59
CA ALA A 74 -2.41 -3.22 -6.49
C ALA A 74 -3.60 -3.79 -5.74
N ILE A 75 -3.37 -4.36 -4.57
CA ILE A 75 -4.46 -4.90 -3.75
C ILE A 75 -5.39 -3.77 -3.31
N ILE A 76 -4.82 -2.68 -2.84
CA ILE A 76 -5.63 -1.55 -2.39
C ILE A 76 -6.49 -1.02 -3.54
N LYS A 77 -5.89 -0.86 -4.71
CA LYS A 77 -6.63 -0.33 -5.86
C LYS A 77 -7.74 -1.25 -6.30
N ALA A 78 -7.54 -2.56 -6.16
CA ALA A 78 -8.55 -3.53 -6.56
C ALA A 78 -9.70 -3.62 -5.58
N GLN A 79 -9.46 -3.33 -4.31
CA GLN A 79 -10.45 -3.60 -3.27
C GLN A 79 -10.96 -2.37 -2.52
N THR A 80 -10.52 -1.19 -2.92
CA THR A 80 -10.92 0.03 -2.23
C THR A 80 -11.31 1.09 -3.23
N SER A 81 -11.76 2.22 -2.71
CA SER A 81 -12.14 3.36 -3.53
C SER A 81 -10.94 4.11 -4.10
N LEU A 82 -9.74 3.70 -3.76
CA LEU A 82 -8.54 4.36 -4.28
C LEU A 82 -8.18 3.92 -5.69
N GLY A 83 -8.88 2.91 -6.22
CA GLY A 83 -8.57 2.39 -7.54
C GLY A 83 -9.21 3.19 -8.65
N ILE A 84 -9.49 2.49 -9.74
CA ILE A 84 -10.03 3.12 -10.95
C ILE A 84 -11.34 3.84 -10.68
N SER A 85 -12.14 3.30 -9.78
CA SER A 85 -13.46 3.88 -9.48
C SER A 85 -13.39 5.01 -8.46
N GLY A 86 -12.20 5.44 -8.07
CA GLY A 86 -12.06 6.48 -7.07
C GLY A 86 -12.78 7.77 -7.44
N GLY A 87 -12.72 8.15 -8.71
CA GLY A 87 -13.42 9.36 -9.14
C GLY A 87 -14.91 9.26 -8.98
N THR A 88 -15.47 8.08 -9.29
CA THR A 88 -16.91 7.87 -9.11
C THR A 88 -17.27 7.91 -7.63
N TYR A 89 -16.44 7.34 -6.79
CA TYR A 89 -16.68 7.39 -5.35
C TYR A 89 -16.72 8.83 -4.85
N ILE A 90 -15.74 9.63 -5.26
CA ILE A 90 -15.67 11.03 -4.85
C ILE A 90 -16.93 11.77 -5.33
N LYS A 91 -17.31 11.56 -6.57
CA LYS A 91 -18.51 12.20 -7.10
C LYS A 91 -19.75 11.82 -6.30
N ASN A 92 -19.87 10.54 -5.95
CA ASN A 92 -21.03 10.07 -5.19
C ASN A 92 -21.07 10.69 -3.80
N VAL A 93 -19.91 10.77 -3.14
CA VAL A 93 -19.85 11.36 -1.81
C VAL A 93 -20.28 12.82 -1.86
N LEU A 94 -19.75 13.55 -2.83
CA LEU A 94 -20.08 14.97 -2.95
C LEU A 94 -21.56 15.17 -3.28
N THR A 95 -22.11 14.34 -4.16
CA THR A 95 -23.50 14.44 -4.52
C THR A 95 -24.40 14.19 -3.31
N LYS A 96 -24.04 13.18 -2.51
CA LYS A 96 -24.85 12.87 -1.33
C LYS A 96 -24.75 13.95 -0.25
N SER A 97 -23.62 14.63 -0.17
CA SER A 97 -23.42 15.63 0.87
C SER A 97 -23.88 17.02 0.46
N LEU A 98 -23.79 17.36 -0.82
CA LEU A 98 -24.05 18.72 -1.26
C LEU A 98 -25.25 18.86 -2.21
N GLY A 99 -25.74 17.74 -2.75
CA GLY A 99 -26.73 17.81 -3.81
C GLY A 99 -26.09 17.94 -5.17
N ASP A 100 -26.87 17.70 -6.23
CA ASP A 100 -26.31 17.62 -7.57
C ASP A 100 -25.65 18.91 -8.02
N ASP A 101 -26.34 20.03 -7.84
CA ASP A 101 -25.83 21.31 -8.37
C ASP A 101 -24.52 21.70 -7.71
N LYS A 102 -24.47 21.64 -6.39
CA LYS A 102 -23.26 22.03 -5.68
C LYS A 102 -22.14 21.04 -5.93
N ALA A 103 -22.46 19.76 -6.03
CA ALA A 103 -21.47 18.75 -6.31
C ALA A 103 -20.82 18.99 -7.66
N GLN A 104 -21.61 19.32 -8.68
CA GLN A 104 -21.06 19.63 -10.00
C GLN A 104 -20.12 20.82 -9.95
N THR A 105 -20.50 21.84 -9.22
CA THR A 105 -19.67 23.03 -9.09
C THR A 105 -18.34 22.69 -8.43
N VAL A 106 -18.38 21.93 -7.35
CA VAL A 106 -17.15 21.55 -6.64
C VAL A 106 -16.28 20.66 -7.51
N LEU A 107 -16.90 19.68 -8.18
CA LEU A 107 -16.15 18.77 -9.03
C LEU A 107 -15.41 19.54 -10.12
N GLY A 108 -16.04 20.56 -10.70
CA GLY A 108 -15.38 21.34 -11.72
C GLY A 108 -14.15 22.06 -11.21
N LYS A 109 -14.10 22.34 -9.92
CA LYS A 109 -12.97 23.05 -9.32
C LYS A 109 -11.85 22.12 -8.87
N ILE A 110 -12.17 20.88 -8.52
CA ILE A 110 -11.16 19.99 -7.94
C ILE A 110 -10.67 18.93 -8.90
N THR A 111 -11.35 18.73 -10.02
CA THR A 111 -10.91 17.74 -10.98
C THR A 111 -9.58 18.16 -11.59
N PRO A 112 -8.54 17.42 -11.32
CA PRO A 112 -7.21 17.86 -11.76
C PRO A 112 -6.99 17.57 -13.23
N SER A 113 -6.19 18.39 -13.84
CA SER A 113 -5.61 18.20 -15.15
C SER A 113 -6.59 18.01 -16.29
N ASP A 114 -7.82 17.62 -16.05
CA ASP A 114 -8.77 17.50 -17.14
C ASP A 114 -8.95 18.83 -17.84
N SER A 115 -8.89 19.90 -17.06
CA SER A 115 -9.00 21.21 -17.65
C SER A 115 -7.89 21.46 -18.65
N SER A 116 -6.72 20.90 -18.42
CA SER A 116 -5.63 21.13 -19.34
C SER A 116 -5.87 20.45 -20.67
N LYS A 117 -6.70 19.45 -20.69
CA LYS A 117 -7.00 18.75 -21.93
C LYS A 117 -7.96 19.53 -22.80
N ALA A 118 -8.64 20.47 -22.21
CA ALA A 118 -9.57 21.29 -22.95
C ALA A 118 -8.86 22.21 -23.93
N ILE A 119 -7.60 22.34 -23.80
CA ILE A 119 -6.83 23.21 -24.67
C ILE A 119 -6.73 22.71 -26.09
#